data_9d6bb1f8792b316f95d3b3249f5bad64
#
_entry.id   9d6bb1f8792b316f95d3b3249f5bad64
#
_cell.length_a   1.000
_cell.length_b   1.000
_cell.length_c   1.000
_cell.angle_alpha   90.00
_cell.angle_beta   90.00
_cell.angle_gamma   90.00
#
_symmetry.space_group_name_H-M   'P 1'
#
loop_
_entity.id
_entity.type
_entity.pdbx_description
1 polymer ?
#
loop_
_entity_poly.entity_id
_entity_poly.type
_entity_poly.pdbx_seq_one_letter_code
_entity_poly.pdbx_strand_id
1 'polypeptide(L)'
;MKMVYTIGYAGREISNFIRIMKDHHVTTVVDVRRFPKSKDPAFEKEKLNTILVGSGIKYIFLGESLGGFVKGGYEQYMKTPKFKDGFNILLGLIDKEVVAIMCKERNVKYCHRRFISNLLQDQGFDVQHI
;
A
#
# COMPACT_ATOMS: atom_id res chain seq x y z
N MET A 1 0.62 -9.96 -17.92
CA MET A 1 1.35 -9.45 -16.73
C MET A 1 0.41 -8.57 -15.92
N LYS A 2 0.26 -8.85 -14.63
CA LYS A 2 -0.63 -8.05 -13.80
C LYS A 2 0.01 -6.76 -13.36
N MET A 3 -0.79 -5.69 -13.37
CA MET A 3 -0.41 -4.36 -12.92
C MET A 3 -0.70 -4.20 -11.43
N VAL A 4 0.25 -3.62 -10.70
CA VAL A 4 0.10 -3.22 -9.31
C VAL A 4 0.50 -1.76 -9.20
N TYR A 5 -0.33 -0.96 -8.55
CA TYR A 5 -0.02 0.45 -8.33
C TYR A 5 0.56 0.66 -6.94
N THR A 6 1.40 1.67 -6.79
CA THR A 6 1.82 2.18 -5.48
C THR A 6 1.60 3.68 -5.42
N ILE A 7 1.28 4.19 -4.25
CA ILE A 7 1.00 5.61 -4.06
C ILE A 7 1.45 6.09 -2.68
N GLY A 8 2.04 7.29 -2.64
CA GLY A 8 2.29 8.00 -1.39
C GLY A 8 1.28 9.12 -1.25
N TYR A 9 0.64 9.25 -0.08
CA TYR A 9 -0.44 10.22 0.09
C TYR A 9 0.02 11.61 0.52
N ALA A 10 1.26 11.79 0.96
CA ALA A 10 1.74 13.08 1.49
C ALA A 10 1.47 14.21 0.50
N GLY A 11 0.93 15.32 1.01
CA GLY A 11 0.61 16.47 0.18
C GLY A 11 -0.59 16.33 -0.73
N ARG A 12 -1.32 15.24 -0.65
CA ARG A 12 -2.54 15.04 -1.43
C ARG A 12 -3.79 15.30 -0.58
N GLU A 13 -4.79 15.92 -1.16
CA GLU A 13 -6.11 15.98 -0.55
C GLU A 13 -6.83 14.66 -0.78
N ILE A 14 -7.70 14.27 0.16
CA ILE A 14 -8.41 12.99 0.06
C ILE A 14 -9.25 12.88 -1.22
N SER A 15 -9.87 13.97 -1.65
CA SER A 15 -10.65 13.98 -2.89
C SER A 15 -9.80 13.67 -4.12
N ASN A 16 -8.60 14.22 -4.19
CA ASN A 16 -7.65 13.94 -5.27
C ASN A 16 -7.15 12.50 -5.20
N PHE A 17 -6.88 12.01 -3.98
CA PHE A 17 -6.48 10.63 -3.77
C PHE A 17 -7.54 9.65 -4.33
N ILE A 18 -8.81 9.88 -3.98
CA ILE A 18 -9.92 9.04 -4.46
C ILE A 18 -10.03 9.11 -5.98
N ARG A 19 -9.90 10.30 -6.55
CA ARG A 19 -9.97 10.47 -8.00
C ARG A 19 -8.88 9.70 -8.71
N ILE A 20 -7.64 9.77 -8.20
CA ILE A 20 -6.51 9.03 -8.78
C ILE A 20 -6.78 7.52 -8.72
N MET A 21 -7.31 7.02 -7.60
CA MET A 21 -7.66 5.62 -7.48
C MET A 21 -8.70 5.20 -8.52
N LYS A 22 -9.73 6.00 -8.70
CA LYS A 22 -10.78 5.72 -9.69
C LYS A 22 -10.28 5.82 -11.11
N ASP A 23 -9.42 6.79 -11.42
CA ASP A 23 -8.83 6.93 -12.74
C ASP A 23 -8.00 5.72 -13.15
N HIS A 24 -7.41 5.02 -12.20
CA HIS A 24 -6.63 3.80 -12.43
C HIS A 24 -7.44 2.53 -12.21
N HIS A 25 -8.76 2.65 -12.00
CA HIS A 25 -9.65 1.50 -11.74
C HIS A 25 -9.28 0.67 -10.53
N VAL A 26 -8.66 1.31 -9.53
CA VAL A 26 -8.27 0.65 -8.27
C VAL A 26 -9.51 0.22 -7.50
N THR A 27 -9.56 -1.03 -7.11
CA THR A 27 -10.67 -1.59 -6.33
C THR A 27 -10.31 -1.81 -4.87
N THR A 28 -9.01 -1.89 -4.56
CA THR A 28 -8.53 -2.14 -3.20
C THR A 28 -7.27 -1.33 -2.92
N VAL A 29 -7.29 -0.58 -1.83
CA VAL A 29 -6.12 0.11 -1.30
C VAL A 29 -5.56 -0.76 -0.18
N VAL A 30 -4.28 -1.13 -0.28
CA VAL A 30 -3.55 -1.87 0.74
C VAL A 30 -2.65 -0.90 1.48
N ASP A 31 -2.93 -0.68 2.76
CA ASP A 31 -2.18 0.25 3.61
C ASP A 31 -1.03 -0.50 4.27
N VAL A 32 0.20 -0.13 3.91
CA VAL A 32 1.41 -0.76 4.44
C VAL A 32 2.13 0.10 5.48
N ARG A 33 1.44 1.09 6.05
CA ARG A 33 2.00 1.89 7.14
C ARG A 33 1.95 1.10 8.44
N ARG A 34 3.09 0.96 9.12
CA ARG A 34 3.09 0.32 10.44
C ARG A 34 2.27 1.12 11.45
N PHE A 35 2.37 2.45 11.37
CA PHE A 35 1.61 3.37 12.23
C PHE A 35 0.64 4.15 11.33
N PRO A 36 -0.61 3.69 11.17
CA PRO A 36 -1.55 4.28 10.22
C PRO A 36 -2.23 5.53 10.78
N LYS A 37 -1.41 6.50 11.15
CA LYS A 37 -1.83 7.81 11.66
C LYS A 37 -1.37 8.89 10.71
N SER A 38 -2.05 10.03 10.72
CA SER A 38 -1.69 11.15 9.86
C SER A 38 -2.07 12.46 10.51
N LYS A 39 -1.32 13.52 10.18
CA LYS A 39 -1.71 14.90 10.52
C LYS A 39 -2.99 15.32 9.79
N ASP A 40 -3.20 14.78 8.60
CA ASP A 40 -4.47 14.93 7.87
C ASP A 40 -5.43 13.85 8.37
N PRO A 41 -6.51 14.21 9.09
CA PRO A 41 -7.43 13.23 9.66
C PRO A 41 -8.03 12.28 8.65
N ALA A 42 -8.18 12.69 7.39
CA ALA A 42 -8.76 11.85 6.35
C ALA A 42 -7.91 10.62 6.04
N PHE A 43 -6.60 10.68 6.33
CA PHE A 43 -5.68 9.56 6.08
C PHE A 43 -5.39 8.73 7.33
N GLU A 44 -6.04 9.02 8.45
CA GLU A 44 -5.97 8.14 9.60
C GLU A 44 -6.77 6.87 9.32
N LYS A 45 -6.28 5.71 9.79
CA LYS A 45 -6.78 4.39 9.44
C LYS A 45 -8.30 4.28 9.42
N GLU A 46 -8.95 4.62 10.53
CA GLU A 46 -10.40 4.43 10.67
C GLU A 46 -11.17 5.32 9.69
N LYS A 47 -10.77 6.59 9.59
CA LYS A 47 -11.44 7.55 8.71
C LYS A 47 -11.19 7.23 7.24
N LEU A 48 -9.96 6.87 6.90
CA LEU A 48 -9.61 6.47 5.53
C LEU A 48 -10.43 5.26 5.09
N ASN A 49 -10.54 4.26 5.96
CA ASN A 49 -11.36 3.08 5.69
C ASN A 49 -12.81 3.49 5.37
N THR A 50 -13.40 4.30 6.21
CA THR A 50 -14.79 4.78 6.03
C THR A 50 -14.95 5.52 4.70
N ILE A 51 -14.01 6.41 4.38
CA ILE A 51 -14.07 7.21 3.15
C ILE A 51 -13.92 6.33 1.91
N LEU A 52 -12.96 5.41 1.92
CA LEU A 52 -12.71 4.52 0.79
C LEU A 52 -13.91 3.60 0.54
N VAL A 53 -14.43 2.98 1.59
CA VAL A 53 -15.62 2.10 1.48
C VAL A 53 -16.81 2.90 0.94
N GLY A 54 -17.01 4.13 1.42
CA GLY A 54 -18.05 5.01 0.90
C GLY A 54 -17.88 5.40 -0.56
N SER A 55 -16.65 5.28 -1.08
CA SER A 55 -16.32 5.55 -2.48
C SER A 55 -16.29 4.28 -3.34
N GLY A 56 -16.65 3.12 -2.78
CA GLY A 56 -16.65 1.86 -3.49
C GLY A 56 -15.29 1.19 -3.60
N ILE A 57 -14.33 1.58 -2.77
CA ILE A 57 -12.97 1.04 -2.77
C ILE A 57 -12.74 0.30 -1.44
N LYS A 58 -12.24 -0.92 -1.51
CA LYS A 58 -11.91 -1.70 -0.31
C LYS A 58 -10.64 -1.14 0.34
N TYR A 59 -10.59 -1.19 1.65
CA TYR A 59 -9.40 -0.84 2.43
C TYR A 59 -8.92 -2.06 3.20
N ILE A 60 -7.67 -2.44 3.00
CA ILE A 60 -7.04 -3.57 3.70
C ILE A 60 -5.79 -3.05 4.39
N PHE A 61 -5.71 -3.25 5.71
CA PHE A 61 -4.54 -2.87 6.48
C PHE A 61 -3.58 -4.06 6.60
N LEU A 62 -2.38 -3.91 6.04
CA LEU A 62 -1.29 -4.90 6.17
C LEU A 62 -0.05 -4.30 6.83
N GLY A 63 -0.20 -3.19 7.54
CA GLY A 63 0.93 -2.50 8.17
C GLY A 63 1.62 -3.29 9.27
N GLU A 64 0.92 -4.20 9.94
CA GLU A 64 1.52 -5.04 10.97
C GLU A 64 2.56 -6.00 10.40
N SER A 65 2.33 -6.53 9.20
CA SER A 65 3.24 -7.48 8.56
C SER A 65 4.14 -6.84 7.51
N LEU A 66 3.70 -5.79 6.84
CA LEU A 66 4.45 -5.17 5.75
C LEU A 66 4.99 -3.77 6.09
N GLY A 67 4.70 -3.26 7.29
CA GLY A 67 5.12 -1.92 7.69
C GLY A 67 6.61 -1.78 7.88
N GLY A 68 7.11 -0.53 7.74
CA GLY A 68 8.50 -0.17 7.99
C GLY A 68 8.81 -0.01 9.48
N PHE A 69 9.90 0.70 9.80
CA PHE A 69 10.36 0.95 11.17
C PHE A 69 10.63 -0.34 11.94
N VAL A 70 11.22 -1.32 11.25
CA VAL A 70 11.55 -2.62 11.83
C VAL A 70 12.99 -2.67 12.31
N LYS A 71 13.22 -3.36 13.42
CA LYS A 71 14.55 -3.53 13.98
C LYS A 71 15.43 -4.38 13.04
N GLY A 72 16.65 -3.94 12.82
CA GLY A 72 17.61 -4.66 11.97
C GLY A 72 17.47 -4.38 10.48
N GLY A 73 16.59 -3.47 10.10
CA GLY A 73 16.38 -3.08 8.71
C GLY A 73 15.34 -3.92 7.98
N TYR A 74 14.78 -3.34 6.93
CA TYR A 74 13.66 -3.95 6.22
C TYR A 74 14.07 -5.22 5.46
N GLU A 75 15.27 -5.24 4.88
CA GLU A 75 15.75 -6.41 4.13
C GLU A 75 15.84 -7.66 5.00
N GLN A 76 16.30 -7.50 6.25
CA GLN A 76 16.31 -8.61 7.21
C GLN A 76 14.89 -9.00 7.61
N TYR A 77 14.03 -8.01 7.80
CA TYR A 77 12.63 -8.26 8.13
C TYR A 77 11.91 -9.08 7.04
N MET A 78 12.24 -8.85 5.77
CA MET A 78 11.64 -9.59 4.65
C MET A 78 11.90 -11.10 4.71
N LYS A 79 12.89 -11.53 5.48
CA LYS A 79 13.19 -12.97 5.67
C LYS A 79 12.33 -13.63 6.75
N THR A 80 11.56 -12.84 7.50
CA THR A 80 10.75 -13.35 8.60
C THR A 80 9.44 -13.98 8.12
N PRO A 81 8.91 -14.96 8.88
CA PRO A 81 7.59 -15.53 8.55
C PRO A 81 6.48 -14.49 8.55
N LYS A 82 6.54 -13.51 9.45
CA LYS A 82 5.51 -12.47 9.53
C LYS A 82 5.41 -11.66 8.24
N PHE A 83 6.55 -11.25 7.68
CA PHE A 83 6.57 -10.57 6.38
C PHE A 83 6.02 -11.48 5.29
N LYS A 84 6.47 -12.72 5.24
CA LYS A 84 6.05 -13.66 4.20
C LYS A 84 4.55 -13.92 4.22
N ASP A 85 3.96 -14.03 5.40
CA ASP A 85 2.53 -14.20 5.54
C ASP A 85 1.76 -12.98 4.99
N GLY A 86 2.22 -11.78 5.35
CA GLY A 86 1.62 -10.54 4.82
C GLY A 86 1.78 -10.40 3.32
N PHE A 87 2.95 -10.75 2.80
CA PHE A 87 3.21 -10.71 1.36
C PHE A 87 2.33 -11.70 0.60
N ASN A 88 2.09 -12.88 1.15
CA ASN A 88 1.20 -13.86 0.55
C ASN A 88 -0.25 -13.37 0.52
N ILE A 89 -0.69 -12.67 1.55
CA ILE A 89 -2.02 -12.03 1.56
C ILE A 89 -2.09 -10.99 0.43
N LEU A 90 -1.05 -10.18 0.29
CA LEU A 90 -0.96 -9.17 -0.78
C LEU A 90 -1.06 -9.83 -2.16
N LEU A 91 -0.32 -10.91 -2.40
CA LEU A 91 -0.37 -11.64 -3.67
C LEU A 91 -1.79 -12.15 -3.98
N GLY A 92 -2.49 -12.65 -2.96
CA GLY A 92 -3.88 -13.10 -3.11
C GLY A 92 -4.83 -11.98 -3.49
N LEU A 93 -4.61 -10.79 -2.93
CA LEU A 93 -5.39 -9.60 -3.28
C LEU A 93 -5.12 -9.15 -4.71
N ILE A 94 -3.85 -9.11 -5.11
CA ILE A 94 -3.45 -8.72 -6.47
C ILE A 94 -4.06 -9.66 -7.51
N ASP A 95 -4.19 -10.93 -7.18
CA ASP A 95 -4.78 -11.91 -8.09
C ASP A 95 -6.25 -11.60 -8.39
N LYS A 96 -6.98 -11.04 -7.45
CA LYS A 96 -8.44 -10.84 -7.52
C LYS A 96 -8.86 -9.39 -7.73
N GLU A 97 -8.01 -8.43 -7.34
CA GLU A 97 -8.36 -7.03 -7.28
C GLU A 97 -7.36 -6.17 -8.05
N VAL A 98 -7.75 -4.95 -8.39
CA VAL A 98 -6.81 -3.93 -8.85
C VAL A 98 -6.30 -3.22 -7.60
N VAL A 99 -5.05 -3.47 -7.24
CA VAL A 99 -4.47 -3.06 -5.96
C VAL A 99 -3.60 -1.81 -6.10
N ALA A 100 -3.76 -0.86 -5.18
CA ALA A 100 -2.80 0.21 -4.94
C ALA A 100 -2.22 0.04 -3.54
N ILE A 101 -0.91 -0.09 -3.45
CA ILE A 101 -0.19 -0.16 -2.19
C ILE A 101 0.09 1.27 -1.74
N MET A 102 -0.35 1.63 -0.54
CA MET A 102 -0.28 3.00 -0.04
C MET A 102 0.63 3.12 1.17
N CYS A 103 1.46 4.16 1.18
CA CYS A 103 2.12 4.65 2.38
C CYS A 103 2.18 6.18 2.34
N LYS A 104 2.92 6.80 3.25
CA LYS A 104 2.96 8.26 3.36
C LYS A 104 3.83 8.91 2.28
N GLU A 105 5.08 8.43 2.11
CA GLU A 105 6.08 9.10 1.30
C GLU A 105 5.72 9.04 -0.19
N ARG A 106 5.77 10.20 -0.85
CA ARG A 106 5.50 10.27 -2.30
C ARG A 106 6.64 9.67 -3.11
N ASN A 107 7.87 9.92 -2.70
CA ASN A 107 9.03 9.37 -3.37
C ASN A 107 9.31 7.97 -2.82
N VAL A 108 9.18 6.96 -3.67
CA VAL A 108 9.35 5.56 -3.28
C VAL A 108 10.75 5.27 -2.74
N LYS A 109 11.76 6.05 -3.11
CA LYS A 109 13.14 5.91 -2.61
C LYS A 109 13.23 6.07 -1.10
N TYR A 110 12.32 6.83 -0.50
CA TYR A 110 12.32 7.11 0.93
C TYR A 110 11.27 6.31 1.69
N CYS A 111 10.70 5.30 1.06
CA CYS A 111 9.66 4.47 1.63
C CYS A 111 10.01 2.99 1.50
N HIS A 112 9.70 2.20 2.54
CA HIS A 112 9.88 0.75 2.51
C HIS A 112 9.06 0.07 1.41
N ARG A 113 8.07 0.74 0.85
CA ARG A 113 7.29 0.32 -0.32
C ARG A 113 8.19 -0.08 -1.50
N ARG A 114 9.38 0.50 -1.62
CA ARG A 114 10.34 0.14 -2.69
C ARG A 114 10.75 -1.33 -2.60
N PHE A 115 10.94 -1.86 -1.41
CA PHE A 115 11.33 -3.26 -1.22
C PHE A 115 10.21 -4.20 -1.62
N ILE A 116 8.97 -3.86 -1.27
CA ILE A 116 7.78 -4.61 -1.68
C ILE A 116 7.64 -4.58 -3.19
N SER A 117 7.82 -3.40 -3.79
CA SER A 117 7.73 -3.21 -5.24
C SER A 117 8.79 -4.02 -5.99
N ASN A 118 10.03 -4.00 -5.50
CA ASN A 118 11.12 -4.77 -6.11
C ASN A 118 10.82 -6.27 -6.07
N LEU A 119 10.30 -6.76 -4.95
CA LEU A 119 9.94 -8.16 -4.81
C LEU A 119 8.81 -8.55 -5.77
N LEU A 120 7.82 -7.69 -5.94
CA LEU A 120 6.74 -7.90 -6.90
C LEU A 120 7.27 -7.93 -8.33
N GLN A 121 8.15 -7.00 -8.68
CA GLN A 121 8.78 -6.98 -10.02
C GLN A 121 9.59 -8.25 -10.27
N ASP A 122 10.33 -8.73 -9.27
CA ASP A 122 11.08 -9.98 -9.37
C ASP A 122 10.17 -11.18 -9.64
N GLN A 123 8.91 -11.11 -9.20
CA GLN A 123 7.92 -12.15 -9.44
C GLN A 123 7.11 -11.95 -10.73
N GLY A 124 7.47 -10.96 -11.54
CA GLY A 124 6.86 -10.76 -12.85
C GLY A 124 5.68 -9.80 -12.89
N PHE A 125 5.38 -9.10 -11.78
CA PHE A 125 4.33 -8.08 -11.80
C PHE A 125 4.84 -6.77 -12.41
N ASP A 126 3.96 -6.06 -13.06
CA ASP A 126 4.23 -4.72 -13.57
C ASP A 126 3.82 -3.71 -12.49
N VAL A 127 4.79 -3.02 -11.91
CA VAL A 127 4.56 -2.08 -10.80
C VAL A 127 4.66 -0.66 -11.30
N GLN A 128 3.60 0.12 -11.09
CA GLN A 128 3.55 1.53 -11.46
C GLN A 128 3.38 2.40 -10.20
N HIS A 129 4.32 3.31 -10.00
CA HIS A 129 4.25 4.32 -8.93
C HIS A 129 3.45 5.53 -9.42
N ILE A 130 2.42 5.91 -8.70
CA ILE A 130 1.57 7.06 -9.05
C ILE A 130 1.54 8.13 -7.98
#